data_67bc0acb95903991ecb0c7e208531d5c
#
_entry.id   67bc0acb95903991ecb0c7e208531d5c
#
_cell.length_a   1.000
_cell.length_b   1.000
_cell.length_c   1.000
_cell.angle_alpha   90.00
_cell.angle_beta   90.00
_cell.angle_gamma   90.00
#
_symmetry.space_group_name_H-M   'P 1'
#
loop_
_entity.id
_entity.type
_entity.pdbx_description
1 polymer ?
#
loop_
_entity_poly.entity_id
_entity_poly.type
_entity_poly.pdbx_seq_one_letter_code
_entity_poly.pdbx_strand_id
1 'polypeptide(L)'
;MYLGIDLGSTNTKAAIYDASMQLIGQMSCPVDYQRENGFVEFDAECYFEKLAALIAQLTQKYGVQSIHQIALTGQAESLVCIDASGHTLMPAISWMDERSSEECRELAAQFDASRCEQVTGQQALLPTWPATKILWLRKHRPDVFSNTATFMLLKDYI
;
A
#
# COMPACT_ATOMS: atom_id res chain seq x y z
N MET A 1 7.46 24.89 -3.76
CA MET A 1 6.17 24.23 -3.84
C MET A 1 6.15 22.99 -2.95
N TYR A 2 4.99 22.57 -2.51
CA TYR A 2 4.76 21.36 -1.74
C TYR A 2 3.93 20.39 -2.57
N LEU A 3 4.22 19.10 -2.45
CA LEU A 3 3.49 18.03 -3.14
C LEU A 3 2.78 17.17 -2.12
N GLY A 4 1.45 17.09 -2.19
CA GLY A 4 0.65 16.13 -1.46
C GLY A 4 0.30 14.94 -2.34
N ILE A 5 0.48 13.73 -1.84
CA ILE A 5 0.15 12.47 -2.53
C ILE A 5 -0.81 11.67 -1.65
N ASP A 6 -1.91 11.22 -2.24
CA ASP A 6 -2.86 10.30 -1.62
C ASP A 6 -2.90 9.00 -2.42
N LEU A 7 -2.35 7.93 -1.86
CA LEU A 7 -2.38 6.58 -2.41
C LEU A 7 -3.73 5.91 -2.08
N GLY A 8 -4.81 6.49 -2.62
CA GLY A 8 -6.17 6.02 -2.32
C GLY A 8 -6.48 4.65 -2.91
N SER A 9 -7.54 4.02 -2.41
CA SER A 9 -7.95 2.68 -2.85
C SER A 9 -8.62 2.67 -4.23
N THR A 10 -9.24 3.76 -4.64
CA THR A 10 -9.90 3.88 -5.95
C THR A 10 -9.07 4.66 -6.94
N ASN A 11 -8.47 5.75 -6.46
CA ASN A 11 -7.65 6.65 -7.24
C ASN A 11 -6.42 7.06 -6.45
N THR A 12 -5.28 7.12 -7.11
CA THR A 12 -4.11 7.85 -6.64
C THR A 12 -4.28 9.31 -7.01
N LYS A 13 -3.98 10.23 -6.09
CA LYS A 13 -4.08 11.68 -6.31
C LYS A 13 -2.76 12.36 -5.99
N ALA A 14 -2.44 13.38 -6.75
CA ALA A 14 -1.33 14.29 -6.47
C ALA A 14 -1.82 15.74 -6.54
N ALA A 15 -1.37 16.58 -5.62
CA ALA A 15 -1.74 17.98 -5.54
C ALA A 15 -0.52 18.85 -5.21
N ILE A 16 -0.41 20.00 -5.88
CA ILE A 16 0.66 20.97 -5.67
C ILE A 16 0.10 22.18 -4.94
N TYR A 17 0.84 22.63 -3.93
CA TYR A 17 0.53 23.80 -3.12
C TYR A 17 1.68 24.80 -3.15
N ASP A 18 1.35 26.09 -3.04
CA ASP A 18 2.33 27.14 -2.88
C ASP A 18 2.84 27.28 -1.43
N ALA A 19 3.69 28.30 -1.18
CA ALA A 19 4.25 28.55 0.14
C ALA A 19 3.19 28.98 1.18
N SER A 20 2.03 29.46 0.74
CA SER A 20 0.88 29.82 1.57
C SER A 20 -0.13 28.67 1.74
N MET A 21 0.23 27.45 1.29
CA MET A 21 -0.62 26.26 1.28
C MET A 21 -1.91 26.42 0.44
N GLN A 22 -1.87 27.30 -0.57
CA GLN A 22 -2.95 27.42 -1.53
C GLN A 22 -2.76 26.37 -2.63
N LEU A 23 -3.86 25.70 -3.00
CA LEU A 23 -3.88 24.69 -4.05
C LEU A 23 -3.59 25.34 -5.40
N ILE A 24 -2.49 24.95 -6.05
CA ILE A 24 -2.13 25.35 -7.41
C ILE A 24 -2.81 24.45 -8.44
N GLY A 25 -2.79 23.14 -8.19
CA GLY A 25 -3.43 22.18 -9.06
C GLY A 25 -3.39 20.76 -8.53
N GLN A 26 -4.24 19.91 -9.09
CA GLN A 26 -4.30 18.49 -8.74
C GLN A 26 -4.62 17.64 -9.95
N MET A 27 -4.21 16.38 -9.88
CA MET A 27 -4.53 15.32 -10.84
C MET A 27 -4.75 14.00 -10.13
N SER A 28 -5.44 13.07 -10.78
CA SER A 28 -5.65 11.72 -10.26
C SER A 28 -5.62 10.69 -11.38
N CYS A 29 -5.28 9.45 -11.04
CA CYS A 29 -5.41 8.30 -11.91
C CYS A 29 -6.05 7.12 -11.15
N PRO A 30 -6.79 6.24 -11.84
CA PRO A 30 -7.40 5.07 -11.21
C PRO A 30 -6.35 4.05 -10.81
N VAL A 31 -6.66 3.27 -9.76
CA VAL A 31 -5.90 2.09 -9.37
C VAL A 31 -6.47 0.86 -10.07
N ASP A 32 -5.62 0.11 -10.76
CA ASP A 32 -6.03 -1.11 -11.46
C ASP A 32 -5.89 -2.32 -10.55
N TYR A 33 -7.02 -2.82 -10.07
CA TYR A 33 -7.09 -4.05 -9.31
C TYR A 33 -7.40 -5.25 -10.20
N GLN A 34 -6.71 -6.33 -9.95
CA GLN A 34 -7.07 -7.67 -10.42
C GLN A 34 -7.93 -8.32 -9.34
N ARG A 35 -9.09 -8.84 -9.74
CA ARG A 35 -10.04 -9.51 -8.83
C ARG A 35 -10.36 -10.88 -9.41
N GLU A 36 -9.81 -11.90 -8.79
CA GLU A 36 -10.00 -13.27 -9.23
C GLU A 36 -10.09 -14.21 -8.02
N ASN A 37 -11.04 -15.14 -8.04
CA ASN A 37 -11.21 -16.16 -6.99
C ASN A 37 -11.30 -15.60 -5.55
N GLY A 38 -11.83 -14.39 -5.38
CA GLY A 38 -11.90 -13.70 -4.09
C GLY A 38 -10.63 -12.95 -3.68
N PHE A 39 -9.56 -13.04 -4.47
CA PHE A 39 -8.33 -12.28 -4.26
C PHE A 39 -8.46 -10.89 -4.85
N VAL A 40 -7.80 -9.93 -4.20
CA VAL A 40 -7.75 -8.52 -4.65
C VAL A 40 -6.30 -8.08 -4.65
N GLU A 41 -5.74 -7.97 -5.84
CA GLU A 41 -4.32 -7.71 -6.06
C GLU A 41 -4.11 -6.53 -7.00
N PHE A 42 -2.92 -5.96 -7.01
CA PHE A 42 -2.49 -4.96 -7.97
C PHE A 42 -0.97 -5.02 -8.19
N ASP A 43 -0.53 -4.60 -9.37
CA ASP A 43 0.88 -4.49 -9.68
C ASP A 43 1.48 -3.23 -9.02
N ALA A 44 2.39 -3.42 -8.05
CA ALA A 44 2.99 -2.32 -7.30
C ALA A 44 3.99 -1.52 -8.13
N GLU A 45 4.69 -2.15 -9.08
CA GLU A 45 5.62 -1.47 -9.99
C GLU A 45 4.84 -0.57 -10.96
N CYS A 46 3.79 -1.10 -11.59
CA CYS A 46 2.90 -0.31 -12.43
C CYS A 46 2.21 0.82 -11.64
N TYR A 47 1.88 0.59 -10.37
CA TYR A 47 1.34 1.62 -9.48
C TYR A 47 2.34 2.77 -9.31
N PHE A 48 3.60 2.46 -9.02
CA PHE A 48 4.68 3.45 -8.90
C PHE A 48 4.90 4.23 -10.20
N GLU A 49 4.99 3.54 -11.34
CA GLU A 49 5.15 4.17 -12.65
C GLU A 49 4.02 5.15 -12.97
N LYS A 50 2.77 4.78 -12.71
CA LYS A 50 1.60 5.65 -12.89
C LYS A 50 1.65 6.88 -11.98
N LEU A 51 2.06 6.71 -10.73
CA LEU A 51 2.24 7.82 -9.81
C LEU A 51 3.34 8.77 -10.29
N ALA A 52 4.49 8.24 -10.72
CA ALA A 52 5.59 9.05 -11.25
C ALA A 52 5.17 9.84 -12.50
N ALA A 53 4.45 9.20 -13.42
CA ALA A 53 3.90 9.85 -14.61
C ALA A 53 2.87 10.93 -14.25
N LEU A 54 2.01 10.67 -13.26
CA LEU A 54 1.02 11.63 -12.77
C LEU A 54 1.70 12.89 -12.21
N ILE A 55 2.76 12.71 -11.40
CA ILE A 55 3.53 13.81 -10.82
C ILE A 55 4.25 14.61 -11.93
N ALA A 56 4.86 13.93 -12.89
CA ALA A 56 5.54 14.58 -14.02
C ALA A 56 4.56 15.43 -14.86
N GLN A 57 3.38 14.89 -15.17
CA GLN A 57 2.34 15.62 -15.90
C GLN A 57 1.83 16.83 -15.10
N LEU A 58 1.62 16.66 -13.80
CA LEU A 58 1.14 17.72 -12.93
C LEU A 58 2.15 18.86 -12.82
N THR A 59 3.44 18.55 -12.60
CA THR A 59 4.51 19.55 -12.51
C THR A 59 4.71 20.28 -13.83
N GLN A 60 4.67 19.56 -14.96
CA GLN A 60 4.76 20.16 -16.29
C GLN A 60 3.59 21.12 -16.56
N LYS A 61 2.36 20.66 -16.30
CA LYS A 61 1.13 21.45 -16.56
C LYS A 61 1.12 22.80 -15.82
N TYR A 62 1.63 22.84 -14.59
CA TYR A 62 1.63 24.04 -13.76
C TYR A 62 3.00 24.73 -13.70
N GLY A 63 3.97 24.33 -14.52
CA GLY A 63 5.29 24.97 -14.64
C GLY A 63 6.11 24.92 -13.36
N VAL A 64 5.96 23.87 -12.55
CA VAL A 64 6.63 23.73 -11.25
C VAL A 64 8.09 23.33 -11.44
N GLN A 65 9.02 24.20 -11.02
CA GLN A 65 10.46 24.01 -11.20
C GLN A 65 11.10 23.25 -10.02
N SER A 66 10.50 23.33 -8.83
CA SER A 66 11.04 22.66 -7.64
C SER A 66 9.95 22.32 -6.62
N ILE A 67 10.11 21.14 -6.02
CA ILE A 67 9.32 20.68 -4.89
C ILE A 67 10.23 20.62 -3.66
N HIS A 68 9.86 21.32 -2.60
CA HIS A 68 10.64 21.40 -1.37
C HIS A 68 10.32 20.26 -0.40
N GLN A 69 9.06 19.84 -0.37
CA GLN A 69 8.59 18.78 0.51
C GLN A 69 7.50 17.95 -0.18
N ILE A 70 7.48 16.67 0.16
CA ILE A 70 6.44 15.73 -0.24
C ILE A 70 5.77 15.23 1.04
N ALA A 71 4.44 15.26 1.05
CA ALA A 71 3.61 14.61 2.06
C ALA A 71 2.88 13.44 1.41
N LEU A 72 3.01 12.27 2.03
CA LEU A 72 2.42 11.03 1.54
C LEU A 72 1.38 10.50 2.53
N THR A 73 0.20 10.19 2.03
CA THR A 73 -0.86 9.48 2.74
C THR A 73 -1.47 8.43 1.82
N GLY A 74 -2.38 7.62 2.34
CA GLY A 74 -3.13 6.68 1.52
C GLY A 74 -3.55 5.43 2.26
N GLN A 75 -3.92 4.41 1.49
CA GLN A 75 -4.34 3.12 2.01
C GLN A 75 -3.27 2.50 2.90
N ALA A 76 -3.72 1.94 4.01
CA ALA A 76 -2.92 1.11 4.89
C ALA A 76 -3.09 -0.39 4.53
N GLU A 77 -2.29 -1.26 5.13
CA GLU A 77 -2.45 -2.73 5.13
C GLU A 77 -2.26 -3.44 3.77
N SER A 78 -2.09 -2.72 2.66
CA SER A 78 -1.71 -3.34 1.39
C SER A 78 -0.26 -3.80 1.46
N LEU A 79 -0.04 -5.11 1.20
CA LEU A 79 1.23 -5.80 1.40
C LEU A 79 1.98 -5.98 0.08
N VAL A 80 3.23 -5.54 0.05
CA VAL A 80 4.18 -5.74 -1.05
C VAL A 80 5.31 -6.64 -0.57
N CYS A 81 5.65 -7.67 -1.36
CA CYS A 81 6.75 -8.60 -1.10
C CYS A 81 7.90 -8.30 -2.05
N ILE A 82 9.06 -7.91 -1.54
CA ILE A 82 10.24 -7.61 -2.35
C ILE A 82 11.40 -8.55 -2.04
N ASP A 83 12.19 -8.86 -3.06
CA ASP A 83 13.44 -9.62 -2.93
C ASP A 83 14.60 -8.73 -2.45
N ALA A 84 15.79 -9.34 -2.30
CA ALA A 84 17.00 -8.64 -1.88
C ALA A 84 17.49 -7.57 -2.89
N SER A 85 16.99 -7.60 -4.13
CA SER A 85 17.32 -6.64 -5.18
C SER A 85 16.28 -5.50 -5.28
N GLY A 86 15.20 -5.56 -4.49
CA GLY A 86 14.14 -4.58 -4.48
C GLY A 86 13.02 -4.83 -5.49
N HIS A 87 13.03 -5.97 -6.20
CA HIS A 87 11.95 -6.31 -7.14
C HIS A 87 10.78 -6.98 -6.44
N THR A 88 9.58 -6.75 -6.95
CA THR A 88 8.38 -7.41 -6.44
C THR A 88 8.36 -8.89 -6.84
N LEU A 89 8.02 -9.77 -5.89
CA LEU A 89 7.97 -11.21 -6.11
C LEU A 89 6.59 -11.69 -6.59
N MET A 90 5.58 -10.88 -6.41
CA MET A 90 4.20 -11.13 -6.80
C MET A 90 3.40 -9.82 -6.81
N PRO A 91 2.20 -9.78 -7.40
CA PRO A 91 1.30 -8.64 -7.22
C PRO A 91 1.07 -8.32 -5.74
N ALA A 92 0.97 -7.05 -5.41
CA ALA A 92 0.67 -6.60 -4.05
C ALA A 92 -0.71 -7.09 -3.61
N ILE A 93 -0.82 -7.57 -2.38
CA ILE A 93 -2.09 -7.99 -1.78
C ILE A 93 -2.78 -6.75 -1.20
N SER A 94 -3.93 -6.40 -1.76
CA SER A 94 -4.70 -5.24 -1.31
C SER A 94 -5.18 -5.37 0.14
N TRP A 95 -5.38 -4.25 0.82
CA TRP A 95 -6.06 -4.21 2.11
C TRP A 95 -7.52 -4.74 2.05
N MET A 96 -8.15 -4.71 0.87
CA MET A 96 -9.49 -5.26 0.64
C MET A 96 -9.54 -6.78 0.52
N ASP A 97 -8.37 -7.43 0.51
CA ASP A 97 -8.24 -8.87 0.32
C ASP A 97 -8.39 -9.59 1.66
N GLU A 98 -9.29 -10.56 1.71
CA GLU A 98 -9.61 -11.35 2.90
C GLU A 98 -9.17 -12.83 2.79
N ARG A 99 -8.22 -13.15 1.85
CA ARG A 99 -7.73 -14.53 1.64
C ARG A 99 -7.21 -15.20 2.90
N SER A 100 -6.71 -14.43 3.86
CA SER A 100 -6.12 -14.91 5.11
C SER A 100 -7.11 -15.00 6.28
N SER A 101 -8.41 -15.19 6.00
CA SER A 101 -9.45 -15.31 7.03
C SER A 101 -9.23 -16.52 7.96
N GLU A 102 -8.65 -17.61 7.46
CA GLU A 102 -8.31 -18.79 8.28
C GLU A 102 -7.11 -18.49 9.19
N GLU A 103 -6.07 -17.89 8.65
CA GLU A 103 -4.87 -17.44 9.38
C GLU A 103 -5.19 -16.39 10.43
N CYS A 104 -6.17 -15.52 10.14
CA CYS A 104 -6.68 -14.56 11.11
C CYS A 104 -7.29 -15.27 12.34
N ARG A 105 -8.12 -16.30 12.11
CA ARG A 105 -8.72 -17.10 13.20
C ARG A 105 -7.65 -17.87 13.98
N GLU A 106 -6.66 -18.42 13.30
CA GLU A 106 -5.54 -19.12 13.92
C GLU A 106 -4.71 -18.20 14.82
N LEU A 107 -4.34 -17.02 14.32
CA LEU A 107 -3.63 -16.03 15.12
C LEU A 107 -4.46 -15.52 16.30
N ALA A 108 -5.74 -15.23 16.08
CA ALA A 108 -6.63 -14.79 17.16
C ALA A 108 -6.77 -15.83 18.29
N ALA A 109 -6.66 -17.11 17.99
CA ALA A 109 -6.68 -18.16 19.00
C ALA A 109 -5.38 -18.23 19.85
N GLN A 110 -4.28 -17.63 19.37
CA GLN A 110 -2.98 -17.64 20.07
C GLN A 110 -2.74 -16.38 20.91
N PHE A 111 -3.50 -15.32 20.69
CA PHE A 111 -3.31 -14.05 21.39
C PHE A 111 -4.51 -13.71 22.27
N ASP A 112 -4.21 -13.22 23.47
CA ASP A 112 -5.23 -12.60 24.31
C ASP A 112 -5.73 -11.28 23.69
N ALA A 113 -7.03 -11.19 23.44
CA ALA A 113 -7.62 -10.04 22.75
C ALA A 113 -7.40 -8.72 23.49
N SER A 114 -7.53 -8.74 24.85
CA SER A 114 -7.32 -7.55 25.68
C SER A 114 -5.86 -7.08 25.62
N ARG A 115 -4.92 -8.04 25.59
CA ARG A 115 -3.49 -7.73 25.44
C ARG A 115 -3.18 -7.17 24.06
N CYS A 116 -3.78 -7.73 23.00
CA CYS A 116 -3.65 -7.20 21.63
C CYS A 116 -4.13 -5.75 21.55
N GLU A 117 -5.32 -5.47 22.09
CA GLU A 117 -5.87 -4.11 22.11
C GLU A 117 -4.96 -3.13 22.86
N GLN A 118 -4.45 -3.50 24.01
CA GLN A 118 -3.54 -2.65 24.79
C GLN A 118 -2.23 -2.32 24.07
N VAL A 119 -1.70 -3.26 23.28
CA VAL A 119 -0.42 -3.10 22.57
C VAL A 119 -0.59 -2.41 21.22
N THR A 120 -1.65 -2.75 20.48
CA THR A 120 -1.84 -2.30 19.10
C THR A 120 -2.85 -1.15 18.96
N GLY A 121 -3.69 -0.94 19.96
CA GLY A 121 -4.84 -0.04 19.89
C GLY A 121 -6.01 -0.58 19.03
N GLN A 122 -5.94 -1.85 18.61
CA GLN A 122 -6.94 -2.47 17.75
C GLN A 122 -7.77 -3.50 18.51
N GLN A 123 -9.08 -3.42 18.41
CA GLN A 123 -10.01 -4.26 19.18
C GLN A 123 -10.04 -5.73 18.73
N ALA A 124 -9.67 -6.01 17.49
CA ALA A 124 -9.65 -7.35 16.94
C ALA A 124 -8.62 -7.49 15.82
N LEU A 125 -8.13 -8.72 15.62
CA LEU A 125 -7.39 -9.07 14.41
C LEU A 125 -8.37 -9.14 13.23
N LEU A 126 -7.95 -8.63 12.08
CA LEU A 126 -8.72 -8.65 10.84
C LEU A 126 -7.93 -9.40 9.75
N PRO A 127 -8.63 -10.12 8.84
CA PRO A 127 -7.95 -10.82 7.73
C PRO A 127 -7.29 -9.86 6.74
N THR A 128 -7.65 -8.59 6.78
CA THR A 128 -7.04 -7.53 5.96
C THR A 128 -5.64 -7.15 6.42
N TRP A 129 -5.25 -7.51 7.64
CA TRP A 129 -3.97 -7.10 8.21
C TRP A 129 -2.76 -7.81 7.57
N PRO A 130 -1.61 -7.10 7.46
CA PRO A 130 -0.37 -7.68 6.92
C PRO A 130 0.07 -8.96 7.64
N ALA A 131 -0.07 -9.03 8.97
CA ALA A 131 0.34 -10.19 9.76
C ALA A 131 -0.36 -11.48 9.33
N THR A 132 -1.67 -11.41 9.06
CA THR A 132 -2.46 -12.56 8.63
C THR A 132 -2.10 -12.96 7.19
N LYS A 133 -1.87 -11.99 6.32
CA LYS A 133 -1.41 -12.19 4.93
C LYS A 133 -0.01 -12.80 4.86
N ILE A 134 0.91 -12.37 5.73
CA ILE A 134 2.25 -12.97 5.84
C ILE A 134 2.17 -14.43 6.30
N LEU A 135 1.29 -14.74 7.26
CA LEU A 135 1.07 -16.13 7.65
C LEU A 135 0.45 -16.96 6.52
N TRP A 136 -0.49 -16.37 5.75
CA TRP A 136 -1.04 -17.01 4.56
C TRP A 136 0.05 -17.30 3.52
N LEU A 137 0.93 -16.34 3.21
CA LEU A 137 2.06 -16.52 2.29
C LEU A 137 2.97 -17.66 2.76
N ARG A 138 3.30 -17.71 4.04
CA ARG A 138 4.12 -18.78 4.60
C ARG A 138 3.55 -20.17 4.35
N LYS A 139 2.22 -20.32 4.39
CA LYS A 139 1.54 -21.60 4.23
C LYS A 139 1.26 -21.97 2.77
N HIS A 140 0.79 -20.99 1.98
CA HIS A 140 0.22 -21.23 0.65
C HIS A 140 1.17 -20.83 -0.48
N ARG A 141 2.15 -19.97 -0.21
CA ARG A 141 3.18 -19.51 -1.16
C ARG A 141 4.56 -19.51 -0.48
N PRO A 142 5.04 -20.69 -0.02
CA PRO A 142 6.35 -20.79 0.64
C PRO A 142 7.50 -20.36 -0.26
N ASP A 143 7.35 -20.47 -1.58
CA ASP A 143 8.25 -19.95 -2.59
C ASP A 143 8.42 -18.42 -2.48
N VAL A 144 7.32 -17.68 -2.44
CA VAL A 144 7.34 -16.22 -2.27
C VAL A 144 7.84 -15.87 -0.88
N PHE A 145 7.29 -16.50 0.17
CA PHE A 145 7.65 -16.19 1.55
C PHE A 145 9.16 -16.32 1.81
N SER A 146 9.80 -17.41 1.34
CA SER A 146 11.23 -17.67 1.58
C SER A 146 12.16 -16.77 0.75
N ASN A 147 11.71 -16.26 -0.40
CA ASN A 147 12.46 -15.34 -1.23
C ASN A 147 12.20 -13.86 -0.89
N THR A 148 11.23 -13.57 -0.03
CA THR A 148 10.94 -12.20 0.40
C THR A 148 12.02 -11.72 1.37
N ALA A 149 12.81 -10.74 0.96
CA ALA A 149 13.77 -10.06 1.81
C ALA A 149 13.08 -9.05 2.74
N THR A 150 12.03 -8.38 2.25
CA THR A 150 11.29 -7.39 3.04
C THR A 150 9.81 -7.41 2.68
N PHE A 151 8.97 -7.43 3.70
CA PHE A 151 7.54 -7.15 3.59
C PHE A 151 7.31 -5.67 3.83
N MET A 152 6.70 -4.98 2.88
CA MET A 152 6.44 -3.53 2.93
C MET A 152 4.96 -3.24 2.86
N LEU A 153 4.52 -2.16 3.48
CA LEU A 153 3.25 -1.54 3.13
C LEU A 153 3.43 -0.72 1.84
N LEU A 154 2.32 -0.48 1.11
CA LEU A 154 2.39 0.28 -0.13
C LEU A 154 3.09 1.64 0.04
N LYS A 155 2.86 2.35 1.15
CA LYS A 155 3.51 3.64 1.43
C LYS A 155 5.02 3.55 1.66
N ASP A 156 5.49 2.41 2.14
CA ASP A 156 6.91 2.18 2.38
C ASP A 156 7.63 1.76 1.09
N TYR A 157 6.88 1.16 0.15
CA TYR A 157 7.37 0.77 -1.16
C TYR A 157 7.50 1.97 -2.12
N ILE A 158 6.57 2.92 -2.06
CA ILE A 158 6.55 4.14 -2.89
C ILE A 158 7.57 5.17 -2.41
#